data_a60fb9beb3d421a8823364401336d146
#
_entry.id   a60fb9beb3d421a8823364401336d146
#
_cell.length_a   1.000
_cell.length_b   1.000
_cell.length_c   1.000
_cell.angle_alpha   90.00
_cell.angle_beta   90.00
_cell.angle_gamma   90.00
#
_symmetry.space_group_name_H-M   'P 1'
#
loop_
_entity.id
_entity.type
_entity.pdbx_description
1 polymer ?
#
loop_
_entity_poly.entity_id
_entity_poly.type
_entity_poly.pdbx_seq_one_letter_code
_entity_poly.pdbx_strand_id
1 'polypeptide(L)'
;FEGDGHGNYKPTGDAENNKLSLEGGTVADGYGADVRTKAGNATGNTVDLKGTAVTGNLYGGALTHTAASGAATGNKINLYSGTVAGDVYAGFAAGSGTTTGNTVTIGDGTHDALVHVTGKLYGGNKSAADNALDIKSKGAAVGSLAGFSKIKFNLGSSVADGDTVLTLNENTTLDYSTVEKPTGGSVSAWLGNVMQKKAHLFQMAAGKTLTLNGYAPATGSERAGDVEYSLVTDNNAAATTSG
;
A
#
# COMPACT_ATOMS: atom_id res chain seq x y z
N PHE A 1 -22.74 -4.39 9.41
CA PHE A 1 -23.20 -5.38 8.47
C PHE A 1 -22.33 -6.62 8.67
N GLU A 2 -22.84 -7.65 9.26
CA GLU A 2 -22.15 -8.93 9.22
C GLU A 2 -22.35 -9.50 7.83
N GLY A 3 -21.26 -9.56 7.09
CA GLY A 3 -21.33 -10.03 5.72
C GLY A 3 -21.40 -11.54 5.62
N ASP A 4 -22.58 -12.08 5.82
CA ASP A 4 -22.91 -13.41 5.33
C ASP A 4 -23.37 -13.37 3.86
N GLY A 5 -23.17 -12.26 3.19
CA GLY A 5 -23.69 -12.01 1.84
C GLY A 5 -25.21 -11.81 1.79
N HIS A 6 -25.91 -11.91 2.92
CA HIS A 6 -27.38 -11.85 3.01
C HIS A 6 -27.90 -10.70 3.87
N GLY A 7 -27.01 -9.80 4.32
CA GLY A 7 -27.44 -8.59 5.00
C GLY A 7 -27.86 -8.76 6.46
N ASN A 8 -27.41 -9.79 7.14
CA ASN A 8 -27.67 -9.94 8.55
C ASN A 8 -26.97 -8.86 9.36
N TYR A 9 -27.74 -8.13 10.15
CA TYR A 9 -27.30 -7.04 10.99
C TYR A 9 -27.00 -7.54 12.39
N LYS A 10 -25.75 -7.39 12.87
CA LYS A 10 -25.44 -7.56 14.28
C LYS A 10 -25.80 -6.28 15.04
N PRO A 11 -26.43 -6.37 16.20
CA PRO A 11 -26.73 -5.21 17.05
C PRO A 11 -25.47 -4.41 17.46
N THR A 12 -24.30 -5.06 17.54
CA THR A 12 -23.01 -4.42 17.80
C THR A 12 -22.53 -3.57 16.61
N GLY A 13 -22.99 -3.87 15.41
CA GLY A 13 -22.56 -3.23 14.18
C GLY A 13 -21.17 -3.61 13.71
N ASP A 14 -20.56 -4.65 14.24
CA ASP A 14 -19.23 -5.13 13.82
C ASP A 14 -19.31 -5.87 12.48
N ALA A 15 -18.25 -5.75 11.69
CA ALA A 15 -18.06 -6.49 10.44
C ALA A 15 -16.67 -7.13 10.42
N GLU A 16 -16.63 -8.46 10.49
CA GLU A 16 -15.41 -9.18 10.77
C GLU A 16 -15.15 -10.31 9.76
N ASN A 17 -13.88 -10.44 9.36
CA ASN A 17 -13.36 -11.57 8.57
C ASN A 17 -14.10 -11.82 7.25
N ASN A 18 -14.68 -10.76 6.66
CA ASN A 18 -15.31 -10.87 5.36
C ASN A 18 -14.25 -10.92 4.26
N LYS A 19 -14.60 -11.59 3.16
CA LYS A 19 -13.75 -11.63 1.98
C LYS A 19 -14.53 -11.13 0.75
N LEU A 20 -13.97 -10.12 0.07
CA LEU A 20 -14.43 -9.62 -1.22
C LEU A 20 -13.39 -9.97 -2.29
N SER A 21 -13.79 -10.67 -3.34
CA SER A 21 -12.96 -10.88 -4.53
C SER A 21 -13.58 -10.11 -5.70
N LEU A 22 -12.81 -9.20 -6.27
CA LEU A 22 -13.19 -8.38 -7.42
C LEU A 22 -12.46 -8.90 -8.66
N GLU A 23 -13.16 -9.68 -9.47
CA GLU A 23 -12.59 -10.42 -10.61
C GLU A 23 -13.22 -9.95 -11.94
N GLY A 24 -12.59 -8.97 -12.59
CA GLY A 24 -13.08 -8.37 -13.82
C GLY A 24 -14.27 -7.43 -13.62
N GLY A 25 -14.75 -6.84 -14.72
CA GLY A 25 -15.89 -5.92 -14.70
C GLY A 25 -15.59 -4.54 -14.09
N THR A 26 -16.67 -3.82 -13.75
CA THR A 26 -16.60 -2.46 -13.21
C THR A 26 -17.51 -2.33 -11.99
N VAL A 27 -17.01 -1.69 -10.92
CA VAL A 27 -17.75 -1.35 -9.71
C VAL A 27 -17.52 0.12 -9.36
N ALA A 28 -18.47 0.75 -8.62
CA ALA A 28 -18.29 2.11 -8.13
C ALA A 28 -17.27 2.15 -6.99
N ASP A 29 -17.65 1.71 -5.80
CA ASP A 29 -16.77 1.53 -4.64
C ASP A 29 -16.74 0.07 -4.24
N GLY A 30 -15.60 -0.38 -3.67
CA GLY A 30 -15.46 -1.72 -3.12
C GLY A 30 -15.21 -1.66 -1.60
N TYR A 31 -15.96 -2.45 -0.83
CA TYR A 31 -15.84 -2.54 0.62
C TYR A 31 -15.67 -4.00 1.06
N GLY A 32 -14.55 -4.32 1.68
CA GLY A 32 -14.43 -5.57 2.43
C GLY A 32 -15.37 -5.56 3.64
N ALA A 33 -15.50 -4.39 4.28
CA ALA A 33 -16.52 -4.09 5.28
C ALA A 33 -16.90 -2.62 5.25
N ASP A 34 -18.21 -2.32 5.42
CA ASP A 34 -18.76 -0.97 5.58
C ASP A 34 -19.57 -0.91 6.87
N VAL A 35 -19.00 -0.37 7.93
CA VAL A 35 -19.63 -0.21 9.23
C VAL A 35 -20.24 1.17 9.35
N ARG A 36 -21.55 1.22 9.44
CA ARG A 36 -22.36 2.46 9.48
C ARG A 36 -22.88 2.81 10.87
N THR A 37 -22.42 2.12 11.89
CA THR A 37 -22.77 2.37 13.30
C THR A 37 -21.69 3.19 13.99
N LYS A 38 -22.05 3.90 15.05
CA LYS A 38 -21.12 4.77 15.78
C LYS A 38 -19.99 4.00 16.46
N ALA A 39 -20.28 2.84 17.06
CA ALA A 39 -19.35 2.07 17.88
C ALA A 39 -18.86 0.76 17.25
N GLY A 40 -19.34 0.43 16.05
CA GLY A 40 -18.99 -0.83 15.41
C GLY A 40 -17.55 -0.84 14.88
N ASN A 41 -16.99 -2.04 14.73
CA ASN A 41 -15.63 -2.30 14.26
C ASN A 41 -15.64 -2.98 12.88
N ALA A 42 -14.59 -2.72 12.10
CA ALA A 42 -14.31 -3.43 10.86
C ALA A 42 -12.97 -4.16 11.02
N THR A 43 -13.01 -5.49 11.28
CA THR A 43 -11.81 -6.22 11.70
C THR A 43 -11.52 -7.42 10.80
N GLY A 44 -10.25 -7.56 10.37
CA GLY A 44 -9.76 -8.75 9.68
C GLY A 44 -10.34 -8.99 8.29
N ASN A 45 -10.99 -8.00 7.68
CA ASN A 45 -11.61 -8.14 6.37
C ASN A 45 -10.55 -8.15 5.26
N THR A 46 -10.84 -8.87 4.18
CA THR A 46 -9.90 -9.02 3.06
C THR A 46 -10.57 -8.62 1.75
N VAL A 47 -9.86 -7.85 0.93
CA VAL A 47 -10.24 -7.52 -0.45
C VAL A 47 -9.16 -7.97 -1.40
N ASP A 48 -9.53 -8.75 -2.41
CA ASP A 48 -8.65 -9.14 -3.52
C ASP A 48 -9.10 -8.40 -4.79
N LEU A 49 -8.22 -7.59 -5.38
CA LEU A 49 -8.45 -6.90 -6.67
C LEU A 49 -7.74 -7.67 -7.78
N LYS A 50 -8.53 -8.24 -8.71
CA LYS A 50 -8.07 -9.10 -9.80
C LYS A 50 -8.74 -8.70 -11.12
N GLY A 51 -8.29 -7.62 -11.75
CA GLY A 51 -8.74 -7.19 -13.07
C GLY A 51 -10.02 -6.34 -13.09
N THR A 52 -10.57 -5.96 -11.94
CA THR A 52 -11.75 -5.09 -11.86
C THR A 52 -11.35 -3.61 -12.00
N ALA A 53 -12.20 -2.83 -12.65
CA ALA A 53 -12.15 -1.38 -12.64
C ALA A 53 -13.04 -0.83 -11.51
N VAL A 54 -12.43 -0.25 -10.47
CA VAL A 54 -13.12 0.48 -9.41
C VAL A 54 -13.13 1.94 -9.78
N THR A 55 -14.30 2.52 -10.04
CA THR A 55 -14.43 3.93 -10.50
C THR A 55 -14.42 4.94 -9.35
N GLY A 56 -14.57 4.48 -8.12
CA GLY A 56 -14.43 5.25 -6.88
C GLY A 56 -13.29 4.74 -6.03
N ASN A 57 -13.56 4.50 -4.75
CA ASN A 57 -12.57 4.08 -3.75
C ASN A 57 -12.64 2.58 -3.44
N LEU A 58 -11.55 2.05 -2.91
CA LEU A 58 -11.47 0.67 -2.43
C LEU A 58 -11.12 0.65 -0.94
N TYR A 59 -11.92 -0.09 -0.14
CA TYR A 59 -11.78 -0.15 1.30
C TYR A 59 -11.61 -1.60 1.78
N GLY A 60 -10.59 -1.87 2.57
CA GLY A 60 -10.43 -3.14 3.30
C GLY A 60 -11.46 -3.24 4.42
N GLY A 61 -11.47 -2.25 5.31
CA GLY A 61 -12.47 -2.05 6.35
C GLY A 61 -12.77 -0.58 6.53
N ALA A 62 -14.04 -0.18 6.49
CA ALA A 62 -14.47 1.20 6.58
C ALA A 62 -15.46 1.42 7.72
N LEU A 63 -15.25 2.49 8.48
CA LEU A 63 -16.18 3.05 9.47
C LEU A 63 -16.75 4.33 8.87
N THR A 64 -17.88 4.24 8.17
CA THR A 64 -18.41 5.35 7.37
C THR A 64 -19.36 6.28 8.13
N HIS A 65 -19.74 5.92 9.35
CA HIS A 65 -20.50 6.82 10.22
C HIS A 65 -19.65 8.04 10.61
N THR A 66 -20.17 9.24 10.44
CA THR A 66 -19.44 10.52 10.69
C THR A 66 -18.94 10.69 12.13
N ALA A 67 -19.58 10.05 13.08
CA ALA A 67 -19.17 10.00 14.50
C ALA A 67 -18.62 8.62 14.88
N ALA A 68 -18.08 7.85 13.93
CA ALA A 68 -17.52 6.53 14.21
C ALA A 68 -16.38 6.65 15.24
N SER A 69 -16.44 5.81 16.27
CA SER A 69 -15.43 5.73 17.34
C SER A 69 -14.84 4.34 17.51
N GLY A 70 -15.26 3.38 16.67
CA GLY A 70 -14.74 2.01 16.65
C GLY A 70 -13.36 1.91 15.98
N ALA A 71 -12.97 0.68 15.64
CA ALA A 71 -11.68 0.39 15.05
C ALA A 71 -11.80 -0.29 13.68
N ALA A 72 -11.05 0.19 12.69
CA ALA A 72 -10.81 -0.51 11.43
C ALA A 72 -9.40 -1.13 11.49
N THR A 73 -9.30 -2.39 11.91
CA THR A 73 -8.01 -3.02 12.22
C THR A 73 -7.83 -4.38 11.56
N GLY A 74 -6.56 -4.72 11.27
CA GLY A 74 -6.21 -6.03 10.73
C GLY A 74 -6.78 -6.32 9.34
N ASN A 75 -7.32 -5.31 8.66
CA ASN A 75 -7.89 -5.47 7.32
C ASN A 75 -6.78 -5.58 6.28
N LYS A 76 -7.07 -6.30 5.20
CA LYS A 76 -6.11 -6.60 4.13
C LYS A 76 -6.67 -6.22 2.77
N ILE A 77 -5.83 -5.61 1.94
CA ILE A 77 -6.11 -5.41 0.51
C ILE A 77 -4.96 -6.04 -0.28
N ASN A 78 -5.30 -6.96 -1.17
CA ASN A 78 -4.36 -7.59 -2.09
C ASN A 78 -4.62 -7.06 -3.51
N LEU A 79 -3.65 -6.37 -4.06
CA LEU A 79 -3.70 -5.73 -5.37
C LEU A 79 -2.90 -6.57 -6.37
N TYR A 80 -3.56 -7.36 -7.19
CA TYR A 80 -2.92 -8.20 -8.21
C TYR A 80 -2.97 -7.54 -9.59
N SER A 81 -4.15 -7.07 -9.99
CA SER A 81 -4.37 -6.38 -11.27
C SER A 81 -5.66 -5.57 -11.20
N GLY A 82 -5.82 -4.57 -12.10
CA GLY A 82 -7.00 -3.74 -12.19
C GLY A 82 -6.73 -2.27 -11.89
N THR A 83 -7.79 -1.48 -11.87
CA THR A 83 -7.69 -0.02 -11.69
C THR A 83 -8.55 0.46 -10.54
N VAL A 84 -8.09 1.49 -9.83
CA VAL A 84 -8.87 2.23 -8.84
C VAL A 84 -8.73 3.72 -9.17
N ALA A 85 -9.83 4.38 -9.55
CA ALA A 85 -9.81 5.78 -9.93
C ALA A 85 -9.71 6.72 -8.71
N GLY A 86 -10.20 6.29 -7.56
CA GLY A 86 -10.08 7.00 -6.28
C GLY A 86 -8.91 6.52 -5.45
N ASP A 87 -9.10 6.58 -4.13
CA ASP A 87 -8.13 6.15 -3.13
C ASP A 87 -8.34 4.68 -2.72
N VAL A 88 -7.28 4.07 -2.20
CA VAL A 88 -7.32 2.74 -1.59
C VAL A 88 -7.02 2.88 -0.10
N TYR A 89 -7.91 2.38 0.75
CA TYR A 89 -7.78 2.42 2.21
C TYR A 89 -7.81 1.00 2.78
N ALA A 90 -6.71 0.50 3.34
CA ALA A 90 -6.78 -0.76 4.07
C ALA A 90 -7.64 -0.61 5.34
N GLY A 91 -7.51 0.52 6.05
CA GLY A 91 -8.41 0.94 7.13
C GLY A 91 -8.89 2.38 6.95
N PHE A 92 -10.20 2.62 7.09
CA PHE A 92 -10.81 3.95 6.97
C PHE A 92 -11.75 4.25 8.15
N ALA A 93 -11.69 5.46 8.69
CA ALA A 93 -12.64 5.97 9.65
C ALA A 93 -13.03 7.42 9.34
N ALA A 94 -14.32 7.69 9.17
CA ALA A 94 -14.84 9.04 8.96
C ALA A 94 -14.80 9.87 10.25
N GLY A 95 -15.09 9.25 11.40
CA GLY A 95 -15.07 9.89 12.72
C GLY A 95 -13.72 9.83 13.43
N SER A 96 -13.74 9.69 14.74
CA SER A 96 -12.56 9.57 15.62
C SER A 96 -12.03 8.13 15.78
N GLY A 97 -12.61 7.17 15.05
CA GLY A 97 -12.19 5.77 15.09
C GLY A 97 -10.73 5.56 14.73
N THR A 98 -10.17 4.44 15.12
CA THR A 98 -8.76 4.09 14.87
C THR A 98 -8.60 3.27 13.58
N THR A 99 -7.43 3.38 12.94
CA THR A 99 -7.10 2.65 11.71
C THR A 99 -5.69 2.10 11.81
N THR A 100 -5.52 0.94 12.49
CA THR A 100 -4.20 0.38 12.81
C THR A 100 -4.08 -1.09 12.41
N GLY A 101 -2.86 -1.58 12.22
CA GLY A 101 -2.61 -3.00 11.96
C GLY A 101 -3.11 -3.49 10.59
N ASN A 102 -3.40 -2.59 9.65
CA ASN A 102 -3.92 -2.94 8.33
C ASN A 102 -2.77 -3.19 7.34
N THR A 103 -3.03 -3.98 6.31
CA THR A 103 -2.01 -4.34 5.32
C THR A 103 -2.52 -4.13 3.90
N VAL A 104 -1.69 -3.52 3.06
CA VAL A 104 -1.83 -3.58 1.61
C VAL A 104 -0.71 -4.43 1.05
N THR A 105 -1.06 -5.40 0.19
CA THR A 105 -0.09 -6.22 -0.54
C THR A 105 -0.17 -5.90 -2.03
N ILE A 106 0.96 -5.68 -2.68
CA ILE A 106 1.05 -5.46 -4.13
C ILE A 106 1.70 -6.68 -4.79
N GLY A 107 0.92 -7.38 -5.61
CA GLY A 107 1.34 -8.57 -6.35
C GLY A 107 1.43 -9.84 -5.51
N ASP A 108 1.79 -10.94 -6.17
CA ASP A 108 1.94 -12.29 -5.60
C ASP A 108 3.41 -12.76 -5.53
N GLY A 109 4.32 -11.98 -6.09
CA GLY A 109 5.74 -12.29 -6.18
C GLY A 109 6.15 -13.10 -7.43
N THR A 110 5.20 -13.65 -8.16
CA THR A 110 5.47 -14.49 -9.36
C THR A 110 5.10 -13.80 -10.66
N HIS A 111 4.08 -12.96 -10.65
CA HIS A 111 3.59 -12.21 -11.79
C HIS A 111 3.75 -10.69 -11.53
N ASP A 112 3.81 -9.91 -12.61
CA ASP A 112 3.78 -8.46 -12.49
C ASP A 112 2.44 -8.00 -11.90
N ALA A 113 2.50 -7.02 -11.01
CA ALA A 113 1.30 -6.41 -10.45
C ALA A 113 0.76 -5.34 -11.42
N LEU A 114 -0.18 -5.72 -12.28
CA LEU A 114 -0.78 -4.83 -13.28
C LEU A 114 -1.88 -3.97 -12.62
N VAL A 115 -1.49 -3.15 -11.65
CA VAL A 115 -2.38 -2.32 -10.83
C VAL A 115 -2.11 -0.85 -11.09
N HIS A 116 -3.19 -0.09 -11.30
CA HIS A 116 -3.13 1.36 -11.36
C HIS A 116 -4.11 1.99 -10.37
N VAL A 117 -3.60 2.73 -9.38
CA VAL A 117 -4.40 3.52 -8.44
C VAL A 117 -4.14 4.99 -8.74
N THR A 118 -5.16 5.73 -9.19
CA THR A 118 -5.01 7.15 -9.50
C THR A 118 -4.82 7.99 -8.24
N GLY A 119 -5.54 7.67 -7.19
CA GLY A 119 -5.45 8.32 -5.88
C GLY A 119 -4.32 7.79 -5.01
N LYS A 120 -4.46 7.98 -3.71
CA LYS A 120 -3.51 7.54 -2.69
C LYS A 120 -3.77 6.12 -2.22
N LEU A 121 -2.69 5.46 -1.86
CA LEU A 121 -2.72 4.19 -1.17
C LEU A 121 -2.49 4.43 0.32
N TYR A 122 -3.50 4.13 1.14
CA TYR A 122 -3.46 4.32 2.59
C TYR A 122 -3.40 2.98 3.34
N GLY A 123 -2.49 2.87 4.29
CA GLY A 123 -2.56 1.83 5.33
C GLY A 123 -3.71 2.13 6.29
N GLY A 124 -3.78 3.37 6.77
CA GLY A 124 -4.88 3.92 7.56
C GLY A 124 -4.98 5.42 7.41
N ASN A 125 -6.20 5.98 7.43
CA ASN A 125 -6.40 7.41 7.28
C ASN A 125 -6.31 8.21 8.60
N LYS A 126 -6.31 7.54 9.76
CA LYS A 126 -6.21 8.18 11.08
C LYS A 126 -4.89 7.93 11.79
N SER A 127 -4.23 6.81 11.49
CA SER A 127 -2.97 6.43 12.10
C SER A 127 -2.12 5.64 11.12
N ALA A 128 -0.81 5.78 11.20
CA ALA A 128 0.13 4.90 10.50
C ALA A 128 0.50 3.66 11.34
N ALA A 129 0.16 3.64 12.64
CA ALA A 129 0.63 2.62 13.58
C ALA A 129 0.26 1.21 13.11
N ASP A 130 1.29 0.35 13.03
CA ASP A 130 1.22 -1.06 12.63
C ASP A 130 0.64 -1.32 11.23
N ASN A 131 0.36 -0.28 10.45
CA ASN A 131 -0.06 -0.45 9.06
C ASN A 131 1.15 -0.74 8.18
N ALA A 132 1.01 -1.73 7.30
CA ALA A 132 2.10 -2.17 6.43
C ALA A 132 1.72 -2.13 4.95
N LEU A 133 2.67 -1.73 4.11
CA LEU A 133 2.67 -1.97 2.67
C LEU A 133 3.68 -3.08 2.39
N ASP A 134 3.24 -4.17 1.76
CA ASP A 134 4.07 -5.32 1.38
C ASP A 134 4.11 -5.44 -0.15
N ILE A 135 5.22 -5.08 -0.75
CA ILE A 135 5.39 -5.08 -2.20
C ILE A 135 6.16 -6.33 -2.60
N LYS A 136 5.52 -7.19 -3.41
CA LYS A 136 6.07 -8.49 -3.84
C LYS A 136 6.39 -8.54 -5.32
N SER A 137 5.70 -7.72 -6.12
CA SER A 137 5.85 -7.70 -7.58
C SER A 137 6.09 -6.28 -8.08
N LYS A 138 6.70 -6.18 -9.25
CA LYS A 138 6.83 -4.93 -10.03
C LYS A 138 5.56 -4.60 -10.81
N GLY A 139 5.52 -3.41 -11.40
CA GLY A 139 4.54 -3.00 -12.42
C GLY A 139 3.36 -2.19 -11.90
N ALA A 140 3.21 -2.06 -10.58
CA ALA A 140 2.16 -1.22 -10.02
C ALA A 140 2.49 0.28 -10.14
N ALA A 141 1.44 1.08 -10.33
CA ALA A 141 1.51 2.53 -10.30
C ALA A 141 0.42 3.08 -9.37
N VAL A 142 0.79 3.99 -8.47
CA VAL A 142 -0.14 4.61 -7.53
C VAL A 142 0.07 6.12 -7.50
N GLY A 143 -0.92 6.90 -7.10
CA GLY A 143 -0.77 8.35 -6.95
C GLY A 143 0.30 8.66 -5.91
N SER A 144 0.07 8.31 -4.67
CA SER A 144 1.02 8.48 -3.57
C SER A 144 0.77 7.47 -2.45
N LEU A 145 1.61 7.49 -1.40
CA LEU A 145 1.52 6.61 -0.23
C LEU A 145 1.28 7.43 1.04
N ALA A 146 0.44 6.92 1.96
CA ALA A 146 0.22 7.52 3.26
C ALA A 146 -0.24 6.51 4.32
N GLY A 147 -0.03 6.83 5.60
CA GLY A 147 -0.58 6.07 6.72
C GLY A 147 0.03 4.67 6.89
N PHE A 148 1.29 4.48 6.52
CA PHE A 148 2.07 3.27 6.74
C PHE A 148 3.16 3.53 7.77
N SER A 149 3.37 2.60 8.69
CA SER A 149 4.54 2.56 9.57
C SER A 149 5.64 1.66 9.03
N LYS A 150 5.30 0.81 8.04
CA LYS A 150 6.25 -0.09 7.39
C LYS A 150 5.97 -0.20 5.91
N ILE A 151 7.01 -0.04 5.09
CA ILE A 151 7.01 -0.30 3.66
C ILE A 151 8.05 -1.39 3.39
N LYS A 152 7.57 -2.57 3.03
CA LYS A 152 8.39 -3.77 2.82
C LYS A 152 8.47 -4.09 1.35
N PHE A 153 9.66 -4.46 0.91
CA PHE A 153 9.93 -4.95 -0.43
C PHE A 153 10.31 -6.43 -0.35
N ASN A 154 9.32 -7.31 -0.22
CA ASN A 154 9.47 -8.77 -0.21
C ASN A 154 9.40 -9.30 -1.64
N LEU A 155 10.40 -8.96 -2.45
CA LEU A 155 10.35 -9.11 -3.89
C LEU A 155 10.43 -10.58 -4.32
N GLY A 156 9.49 -10.99 -5.17
CA GLY A 156 9.46 -12.32 -5.76
C GLY A 156 10.26 -12.42 -7.05
N SER A 157 10.11 -13.56 -7.76
CA SER A 157 10.84 -13.86 -9.00
C SER A 157 10.45 -12.96 -10.19
N SER A 158 9.33 -12.24 -10.11
CA SER A 158 8.91 -11.28 -11.14
C SER A 158 9.85 -10.08 -11.25
N VAL A 159 10.65 -9.79 -10.21
CA VAL A 159 11.52 -8.61 -10.16
C VAL A 159 12.95 -8.99 -10.52
N ALA A 160 13.48 -8.33 -11.55
CA ALA A 160 14.83 -8.53 -12.07
C ALA A 160 15.67 -7.25 -11.97
N ASP A 161 16.92 -7.37 -12.41
CA ASP A 161 17.86 -6.26 -12.49
C ASP A 161 17.36 -5.19 -13.46
N GLY A 162 17.45 -3.92 -13.05
CA GLY A 162 16.99 -2.77 -13.81
C GLY A 162 15.48 -2.50 -13.73
N ASP A 163 14.72 -3.37 -13.06
CA ASP A 163 13.28 -3.17 -12.95
C ASP A 163 12.91 -2.02 -11.99
N THR A 164 11.79 -1.36 -12.30
CA THR A 164 11.08 -0.48 -11.39
C THR A 164 9.99 -1.25 -10.66
N VAL A 165 10.00 -1.17 -9.34
CA VAL A 165 9.07 -1.93 -8.50
C VAL A 165 7.74 -1.21 -8.36
N LEU A 166 7.75 0.06 -7.92
CA LEU A 166 6.55 0.86 -7.71
C LEU A 166 6.71 2.25 -8.33
N THR A 167 5.76 2.65 -9.16
CA THR A 167 5.68 4.01 -9.71
C THR A 167 4.78 4.87 -8.83
N LEU A 168 5.25 6.09 -8.48
CA LEU A 168 4.50 7.11 -7.76
C LEU A 168 4.20 8.29 -8.70
N ASN A 169 2.92 8.54 -8.94
CA ASN A 169 2.46 9.53 -9.92
C ASN A 169 2.24 10.93 -9.31
N GLU A 170 2.28 11.07 -7.99
CA GLU A 170 2.12 12.32 -7.26
C GLU A 170 3.23 12.52 -6.23
N ASN A 171 3.41 13.77 -5.80
CA ASN A 171 4.36 14.09 -4.75
C ASN A 171 4.07 13.25 -3.50
N THR A 172 5.10 12.58 -3.01
CA THR A 172 4.99 11.67 -1.87
C THR A 172 6.02 12.05 -0.82
N THR A 173 5.57 12.11 0.43
CA THR A 173 6.45 12.29 1.59
C THR A 173 6.36 11.06 2.47
N LEU A 174 7.50 10.46 2.76
CA LEU A 174 7.65 9.30 3.64
C LEU A 174 8.67 9.61 4.73
N ASP A 175 8.48 9.00 5.88
CA ASP A 175 9.54 8.89 6.87
C ASP A 175 10.47 7.75 6.44
N TYR A 176 11.77 8.02 6.30
CA TYR A 176 12.74 7.02 5.84
C TYR A 176 12.80 5.79 6.75
N SER A 177 12.57 5.97 8.04
CA SER A 177 12.51 4.86 9.00
C SER A 177 11.40 3.85 8.71
N THR A 178 10.41 4.22 7.89
CA THR A 178 9.31 3.31 7.49
C THR A 178 9.69 2.38 6.33
N VAL A 179 10.75 2.70 5.58
CA VAL A 179 11.18 1.92 4.42
C VAL A 179 12.15 0.83 4.87
N GLU A 180 11.70 -0.42 4.80
CA GLU A 180 12.55 -1.57 5.14
C GLU A 180 13.43 -1.97 3.95
N LYS A 181 14.60 -2.54 4.24
CA LYS A 181 15.51 -3.06 3.21
C LYS A 181 14.82 -4.16 2.41
N PRO A 182 14.97 -4.18 1.07
CA PRO A 182 14.34 -5.20 0.24
C PRO A 182 14.89 -6.60 0.55
N THR A 183 14.02 -7.60 0.41
CA THR A 183 14.34 -9.02 0.57
C THR A 183 13.76 -9.82 -0.59
N GLY A 184 14.36 -10.96 -0.91
CA GLY A 184 13.86 -11.88 -1.94
C GLY A 184 14.17 -11.48 -3.39
N GLY A 185 13.66 -12.27 -4.31
CA GLY A 185 13.82 -12.10 -5.75
C GLY A 185 15.29 -12.17 -6.23
N SER A 186 15.54 -11.76 -7.46
CA SER A 186 16.89 -11.60 -8.01
C SER A 186 17.63 -10.39 -7.39
N VAL A 187 16.93 -9.59 -6.61
CA VAL A 187 17.43 -8.37 -5.94
C VAL A 187 17.98 -8.65 -4.56
N SER A 188 17.78 -9.85 -4.01
CA SER A 188 18.31 -10.23 -2.69
C SER A 188 19.84 -10.12 -2.61
N ALA A 189 20.56 -10.39 -3.70
CA ALA A 189 21.97 -10.19 -3.83
C ALA A 189 22.41 -8.72 -3.78
N TRP A 190 21.50 -7.82 -4.01
CA TRP A 190 21.74 -6.38 -4.02
C TRP A 190 21.99 -5.79 -2.63
N LEU A 191 21.47 -6.41 -1.58
CA LEU A 191 21.75 -6.00 -0.20
C LEU A 191 22.91 -6.76 0.45
N GLY A 192 23.28 -7.90 -0.12
CA GLY A 192 24.28 -8.79 0.47
C GLY A 192 25.69 -8.63 -0.05
N ASN A 193 25.89 -8.40 -1.33
CA ASN A 193 27.19 -8.31 -1.98
C ASN A 193 27.16 -7.42 -3.20
N VAL A 194 28.30 -6.76 -3.46
CA VAL A 194 28.66 -5.99 -4.63
C VAL A 194 27.58 -5.89 -5.71
N MET A 195 27.10 -4.71 -5.90
CA MET A 195 26.03 -4.29 -6.78
C MET A 195 26.17 -4.80 -8.21
N GLN A 196 25.72 -6.01 -8.44
CA GLN A 196 25.59 -6.52 -9.81
C GLN A 196 24.18 -6.38 -10.35
N LYS A 197 23.18 -6.14 -9.47
CA LYS A 197 21.77 -6.02 -9.85
C LYS A 197 21.09 -4.94 -9.04
N LYS A 198 20.39 -4.02 -9.71
CA LYS A 198 19.74 -2.85 -9.14
C LYS A 198 18.29 -2.82 -9.59
N ALA A 199 17.35 -3.14 -8.72
CA ALA A 199 15.99 -2.73 -8.94
C ALA A 199 15.77 -1.34 -8.32
N HIS A 200 14.94 -0.55 -8.97
CA HIS A 200 14.53 0.75 -8.48
C HIS A 200 13.27 0.59 -7.66
N LEU A 201 13.35 0.81 -6.36
CA LEU A 201 12.22 0.57 -5.46
C LEU A 201 11.06 1.53 -5.75
N PHE A 202 11.39 2.79 -6.03
CA PHE A 202 10.41 3.79 -6.43
C PHE A 202 10.84 4.47 -7.72
N GLN A 203 9.85 4.79 -8.56
CA GLN A 203 9.99 5.71 -9.68
C GLN A 203 8.98 6.82 -9.52
N MET A 204 9.43 8.07 -9.68
CA MET A 204 8.53 9.21 -9.68
C MET A 204 8.08 9.54 -11.10
N ALA A 205 6.84 9.96 -11.26
CA ALA A 205 6.40 10.57 -12.51
C ALA A 205 7.15 11.87 -12.77
N ALA A 206 7.25 12.28 -14.04
CA ALA A 206 7.95 13.50 -14.44
C ALA A 206 7.43 14.73 -13.67
N GLY A 207 8.34 15.50 -13.09
CA GLY A 207 8.03 16.70 -12.29
C GLY A 207 7.47 16.43 -10.90
N LYS A 208 7.45 15.18 -10.45
CA LYS A 208 7.02 14.79 -9.09
C LYS A 208 8.24 14.47 -8.22
N THR A 209 8.08 14.59 -6.91
CA THR A 209 9.16 14.39 -5.94
C THR A 209 8.78 13.37 -4.87
N LEU A 210 9.76 12.55 -4.47
CA LEU A 210 9.73 11.76 -3.25
C LEU A 210 10.58 12.47 -2.20
N THR A 211 9.95 12.87 -1.09
CA THR A 211 10.64 13.41 0.07
C THR A 211 10.77 12.31 1.11
N LEU A 212 12.00 12.01 1.53
CA LEU A 212 12.30 11.05 2.58
C LEU A 212 12.79 11.78 3.83
N ASN A 213 11.90 12.00 4.79
CA ASN A 213 12.24 12.64 6.06
C ASN A 213 13.21 11.75 6.85
N GLY A 214 14.23 12.35 7.44
CA GLY A 214 15.24 11.60 8.20
C GLY A 214 16.24 10.81 7.34
N TYR A 215 16.18 10.95 6.02
CA TYR A 215 17.17 10.40 5.13
C TYR A 215 18.37 11.35 5.05
N ALA A 216 19.53 10.89 5.49
CA ALA A 216 20.79 11.60 5.33
C ALA A 216 21.70 10.76 4.42
N PRO A 217 21.78 11.07 3.09
CA PRO A 217 22.73 10.38 2.23
C PRO A 217 24.14 10.63 2.77
N ALA A 218 24.88 9.55 2.98
CA ALA A 218 26.30 9.65 3.21
C ALA A 218 26.92 10.34 1.99
N THR A 219 27.90 11.21 2.17
CA THR A 219 28.66 11.84 1.09
C THR A 219 29.30 10.76 0.22
N GLY A 220 28.67 10.50 -0.91
CA GLY A 220 29.00 9.38 -1.77
C GLY A 220 27.97 8.31 -1.64
N SER A 221 27.42 7.60 -2.35
CA SER A 221 26.45 6.53 -2.31
C SER A 221 26.17 5.95 -0.93
N GLU A 222 24.91 5.74 -0.59
CA GLU A 222 24.55 5.04 0.64
C GLU A 222 25.02 3.60 0.62
N ARG A 223 25.62 3.21 1.75
CA ARG A 223 26.11 1.85 1.92
C ARG A 223 25.47 1.20 3.13
N ALA A 224 24.87 0.05 2.92
CA ALA A 224 24.61 -0.90 3.99
C ALA A 224 25.73 -1.95 3.93
N GLY A 225 26.82 -1.74 4.64
CA GLY A 225 28.08 -2.47 4.42
C GLY A 225 28.72 -2.00 3.11
N ASP A 226 29.00 -2.92 2.18
CA ASP A 226 29.61 -2.62 0.87
C ASP A 226 28.58 -2.46 -0.25
N VAL A 227 27.31 -2.27 0.08
CA VAL A 227 26.23 -2.19 -0.90
C VAL A 227 25.74 -0.76 -1.05
N GLU A 228 25.84 -0.24 -2.26
CA GLU A 228 25.24 1.01 -2.70
C GLU A 228 23.84 0.73 -3.24
N TYR A 229 22.83 1.53 -2.92
CA TYR A 229 21.48 1.35 -3.42
C TYR A 229 20.84 2.68 -3.81
N SER A 230 19.93 2.60 -4.78
CA SER A 230 19.08 3.71 -5.14
C SER A 230 17.64 3.40 -4.72
N LEU A 231 17.05 4.29 -3.93
CA LEU A 231 15.64 4.20 -3.57
C LEU A 231 14.73 4.73 -4.68
N VAL A 232 15.27 5.60 -5.53
CA VAL A 232 14.51 6.34 -6.55
C VAL A 232 15.26 6.27 -7.87
N THR A 233 14.55 6.09 -8.98
CA THR A 233 15.14 6.21 -10.32
C THR A 233 15.36 7.65 -10.70
N ASP A 234 16.45 7.94 -11.42
CA ASP A 234 16.89 9.28 -11.81
C ASP A 234 16.02 9.99 -12.86
N ASN A 235 14.89 9.42 -13.25
CA ASN A 235 13.99 10.08 -14.21
C ASN A 235 13.26 11.27 -13.57
N ASN A 236 14.04 12.30 -13.20
CA ASN A 236 13.59 13.60 -12.66
C ASN A 236 13.07 13.63 -11.22
N ALA A 237 13.35 12.66 -10.39
CA ALA A 237 13.01 12.74 -8.99
C ALA A 237 14.21 13.17 -8.16
N ALA A 238 14.14 14.34 -7.59
CA ALA A 238 15.00 14.68 -6.47
C ALA A 238 14.43 14.02 -5.22
N ALA A 239 15.17 13.08 -4.62
CA ALA A 239 14.95 12.75 -3.23
C ALA A 239 15.43 13.95 -2.42
N THR A 240 14.52 14.72 -1.86
CA THR A 240 14.87 15.85 -1.01
C THR A 240 14.87 15.40 0.44
N THR A 241 15.95 15.70 1.14
CA THR A 241 16.02 15.55 2.59
C THR A 241 15.46 16.81 3.24
N SER A 242 14.46 16.67 4.09
CA SER A 242 14.12 17.71 5.05
C SER A 242 14.79 17.36 6.37
N GLY A 243 15.78 18.16 6.76
CA GLY A 243 16.38 18.10 8.08
C GLY A 243 15.41 18.58 9.16
#